data_7a50cd6babd3595490a701814d261df8
#
_entry.id   7a50cd6babd3595490a701814d261df8
#
_cell.length_a   1.000
_cell.length_b   1.000
_cell.length_c   1.000
_cell.angle_alpha   90.00
_cell.angle_beta   90.00
_cell.angle_gamma   90.00
#
_symmetry.space_group_name_H-M   'P 1'
#
loop_
_entity.id
_entity.type
_entity.pdbx_description
1 polymer ?
#
loop_
_entity_poly.entity_id
_entity_poly.type
_entity_poly.pdbx_seq_one_letter_code
_entity_poly.pdbx_strand_id
1 'polypeptide(L)'
;QRQMCIRDSNTSLKKEKAVLIYGESTNNRNTLLPIIKELGDNKVIDLFSHSQYPKWKQYWYAIPYLGSLLKELRNANSDKRCIIRYFFAKFWVMYGCNKAAGELLDFYKPSILVMANDHLHFHRALMHEAKKRGIYTLYVQHASVTDKFPPLEFDFSLLDGEDSYNKYNNHKNNSGNIYLTGGIRFDGINISKQNLGGKTVIGVAINQFDDETIVKGTCLQLKSFKFNDPIVEVILRPHPQMPIEMWSTWCKKNNVGFSFAREETSFQFLSRISVLISNQCSIHLDAAMCHTPSIIFKLSSSNIEDSYLFSKNGLAIEAHDMRELSCCIQESRNRQPSETAVKYYNCSYCSNYEGQVAKLMADLIQCIPNK
;
A
#
# COMPACT_ATOMS: atom_id res chain seq x y z
N GLN A 1 25.49 -0.93 3.00
CA GLN A 1 25.23 0.53 2.98
C GLN A 1 25.81 1.11 1.69
N ARG A 2 25.00 1.33 0.66
CA ARG A 2 25.37 2.20 -0.48
C ARG A 2 24.74 3.57 -0.24
N GLN A 3 25.44 4.41 0.50
CA GLN A 3 25.16 5.84 0.51
C GLN A 3 25.50 6.40 -0.87
N MET A 4 24.51 6.98 -1.51
CA MET A 4 24.68 7.66 -2.79
C MET A 4 25.28 9.04 -2.54
N CYS A 5 26.55 9.23 -2.92
CA CYS A 5 27.16 10.56 -3.04
C CYS A 5 26.53 11.28 -4.24
N ILE A 6 25.76 12.31 -3.98
CA ILE A 6 25.34 13.28 -5.00
C ILE A 6 26.59 14.08 -5.38
N ARG A 7 27.16 13.80 -6.58
CA ARG A 7 28.21 14.64 -7.17
C ARG A 7 27.53 15.78 -7.93
N ASP A 8 27.90 16.99 -7.57
CA ASP A 8 27.61 18.20 -8.33
C ASP A 8 28.08 18.01 -9.79
N SER A 9 27.16 17.96 -10.72
CA SER A 9 27.47 17.94 -12.16
C SER A 9 26.89 19.15 -12.86
N ASN A 10 27.79 19.96 -13.36
CA ASN A 10 27.74 21.02 -14.36
C ASN A 10 26.40 21.26 -15.09
N THR A 11 26.01 22.54 -15.05
CA THR A 11 24.98 23.20 -15.85
C THR A 11 25.22 23.06 -17.36
N SER A 12 24.75 21.98 -17.96
CA SER A 12 24.40 21.93 -19.38
C SER A 12 22.87 22.03 -19.49
N LEU A 13 22.36 22.83 -20.43
CA LEU A 13 20.94 23.02 -20.73
C LEU A 13 20.18 21.69 -20.64
N LYS A 14 19.52 21.43 -19.50
CA LYS A 14 18.73 20.22 -19.27
C LYS A 14 17.51 20.31 -20.17
N LYS A 15 17.46 19.47 -21.20
CA LYS A 15 16.23 19.19 -21.94
C LYS A 15 15.16 18.79 -20.92
N GLU A 16 14.06 19.54 -20.84
CA GLU A 16 12.97 19.27 -19.89
C GLU A 16 12.52 17.82 -20.02
N LYS A 17 12.57 17.07 -18.89
CA LYS A 17 12.12 15.70 -18.85
C LYS A 17 10.60 15.67 -18.78
N ALA A 18 9.96 14.96 -19.69
CA ALA A 18 8.55 14.66 -19.57
C ALA A 18 8.38 13.40 -18.69
N VAL A 19 7.79 13.56 -17.51
CA VAL A 19 7.49 12.49 -16.57
C VAL A 19 6.02 12.10 -16.70
N LEU A 20 5.72 10.87 -17.14
CA LEU A 20 4.38 10.34 -17.23
C LEU A 20 4.06 9.59 -15.94
N ILE A 21 3.01 9.99 -15.24
CA ILE A 21 2.56 9.38 -13.99
C ILE A 21 1.23 8.67 -14.23
N TYR A 22 1.18 7.38 -13.90
CA TYR A 22 0.00 6.56 -14.12
C TYR A 22 -0.39 5.71 -12.89
N GLY A 23 -1.69 5.71 -12.57
CA GLY A 23 -2.30 4.85 -11.56
C GLY A 23 -3.82 4.81 -11.73
N GLU A 24 -4.48 3.74 -11.31
CA GLU A 24 -5.92 3.57 -11.49
C GLU A 24 -6.72 3.68 -10.19
N SER A 25 -6.11 3.34 -9.06
CA SER A 25 -6.79 3.34 -7.76
C SER A 25 -6.55 4.62 -6.98
N THR A 26 -7.45 4.92 -6.05
CA THR A 26 -7.29 6.02 -5.09
C THR A 26 -5.98 5.88 -4.30
N ASN A 27 -5.60 4.66 -3.92
CA ASN A 27 -4.34 4.42 -3.21
C ASN A 27 -3.12 4.76 -4.07
N ASN A 28 -3.11 4.36 -5.36
CA ASN A 28 -2.02 4.73 -6.27
C ASN A 28 -1.94 6.26 -6.42
N ARG A 29 -3.08 6.92 -6.56
CA ARG A 29 -3.14 8.37 -6.65
C ARG A 29 -2.60 9.05 -5.40
N ASN A 30 -3.05 8.62 -4.23
CA ASN A 30 -2.58 9.18 -2.95
C ASN A 30 -1.07 9.02 -2.75
N THR A 31 -0.50 7.93 -3.26
CA THR A 31 0.95 7.69 -3.24
C THR A 31 1.69 8.61 -4.21
N LEU A 32 1.17 8.84 -5.41
CA LEU A 32 1.87 9.57 -6.47
C LEU A 32 1.67 11.09 -6.43
N LEU A 33 0.53 11.57 -5.88
CA LEU A 33 0.23 13.00 -5.78
C LEU A 33 1.30 13.84 -5.05
N PRO A 34 1.87 13.41 -3.92
CA PRO A 34 2.94 14.16 -3.27
C PRO A 34 4.18 14.31 -4.17
N ILE A 35 4.54 13.28 -4.94
CA ILE A 35 5.66 13.34 -5.89
C ILE A 35 5.36 14.35 -7.00
N ILE A 36 4.13 14.36 -7.53
CA ILE A 36 3.70 15.33 -8.54
C ILE A 36 3.89 16.76 -8.04
N LYS A 37 3.50 17.03 -6.79
CA LYS A 37 3.64 18.36 -6.16
C LYS A 37 5.10 18.77 -6.01
N GLU A 38 5.97 17.84 -5.60
CA GLU A 38 7.41 18.12 -5.45
C GLU A 38 8.13 18.28 -6.80
N LEU A 39 7.67 17.61 -7.86
CA LEU A 39 8.21 17.80 -9.20
C LEU A 39 7.90 19.20 -9.76
N GLY A 40 6.85 19.86 -9.28
CA GLY A 40 6.51 21.25 -9.60
C GLY A 40 6.28 21.47 -11.10
N ASP A 41 6.90 22.57 -11.64
CA ASP A 41 6.77 23.00 -13.04
C ASP A 41 7.50 22.11 -14.05
N ASN A 42 8.13 21.02 -13.61
CA ASN A 42 8.63 20.01 -14.52
C ASN A 42 7.46 19.49 -15.36
N LYS A 43 7.72 19.12 -16.63
CA LYS A 43 6.70 18.61 -17.53
C LYS A 43 6.13 17.27 -17.04
N VAL A 44 5.23 17.34 -16.04
CA VAL A 44 4.52 16.18 -15.50
C VAL A 44 3.24 15.97 -16.30
N ILE A 45 3.06 14.76 -16.80
CA ILE A 45 1.86 14.30 -17.48
C ILE A 45 1.11 13.40 -16.51
N ASP A 46 0.15 13.99 -15.79
CA ASP A 46 -0.69 13.28 -14.83
C ASP A 46 -1.91 12.67 -15.55
N LEU A 47 -1.88 11.37 -15.77
CA LEU A 47 -2.98 10.64 -16.41
C LEU A 47 -4.21 10.44 -15.51
N PHE A 48 -4.14 10.73 -14.22
CA PHE A 48 -5.34 10.74 -13.36
C PHE A 48 -6.24 11.94 -13.65
N SER A 49 -5.61 13.11 -13.88
CA SER A 49 -6.32 14.36 -14.11
C SER A 49 -6.67 14.56 -15.59
N HIS A 50 -5.88 13.99 -16.48
CA HIS A 50 -5.95 14.23 -17.93
C HIS A 50 -6.22 12.97 -18.74
N SER A 51 -6.93 11.96 -18.20
CA SER A 51 -7.22 10.75 -18.97
C SER A 51 -8.16 11.04 -20.16
N GLN A 52 -7.65 11.74 -21.16
CA GLN A 52 -8.27 11.86 -22.49
C GLN A 52 -8.17 10.53 -23.26
N TYR A 53 -7.47 9.53 -22.68
CA TYR A 53 -7.36 8.24 -23.33
C TYR A 53 -8.63 7.42 -23.09
N PRO A 54 -9.44 7.19 -24.09
CA PRO A 54 -10.68 6.45 -23.93
C PRO A 54 -10.36 4.98 -23.64
N LYS A 55 -10.68 4.52 -22.42
CA LYS A 55 -10.45 3.13 -21.98
C LYS A 55 -11.11 2.09 -22.88
N TRP A 56 -12.12 2.44 -23.66
CA TRP A 56 -12.79 1.53 -24.60
C TRP A 56 -11.89 1.15 -25.79
N LYS A 57 -10.86 1.92 -26.15
CA LYS A 57 -9.95 1.58 -27.26
C LYS A 57 -9.26 0.23 -27.06
N GLN A 58 -8.92 -0.15 -25.82
CA GLN A 58 -8.32 -1.46 -25.55
C GLN A 58 -9.23 -2.63 -25.96
N TYR A 59 -10.54 -2.48 -25.80
CA TYR A 59 -11.52 -3.48 -26.27
C TYR A 59 -11.55 -3.53 -27.79
N TRP A 60 -11.55 -2.38 -28.46
CA TRP A 60 -11.52 -2.30 -29.90
C TRP A 60 -10.27 -2.97 -30.50
N TYR A 61 -9.13 -2.72 -29.90
CA TYR A 61 -7.86 -3.34 -30.30
C TYR A 61 -7.80 -4.85 -29.96
N ALA A 62 -8.61 -5.34 -29.06
CA ALA A 62 -8.68 -6.75 -28.72
C ALA A 62 -9.54 -7.58 -29.71
N ILE A 63 -10.40 -6.95 -30.52
CA ILE A 63 -11.30 -7.66 -31.46
C ILE A 63 -10.57 -8.66 -32.34
N PRO A 64 -9.45 -8.31 -33.04
CA PRO A 64 -8.76 -9.26 -33.91
C PRO A 64 -8.20 -10.49 -33.19
N TYR A 65 -8.03 -10.41 -31.87
CA TYR A 65 -7.45 -11.48 -31.05
C TYR A 65 -8.47 -12.41 -30.42
N LEU A 66 -9.77 -12.21 -30.67
CA LEU A 66 -10.81 -13.07 -30.13
C LEU A 66 -10.61 -14.54 -30.53
N GLY A 67 -10.24 -14.79 -31.80
CA GLY A 67 -9.91 -16.12 -32.29
C GLY A 67 -8.73 -16.77 -31.55
N SER A 68 -7.71 -16.00 -31.22
CA SER A 68 -6.55 -16.48 -30.45
C SER A 68 -6.95 -16.87 -29.02
N LEU A 69 -7.77 -16.08 -28.34
CA LEU A 69 -8.28 -16.41 -27.02
C LEU A 69 -9.16 -17.68 -27.04
N LEU A 70 -10.01 -17.83 -28.04
CA LEU A 70 -10.83 -19.03 -28.21
C LEU A 70 -9.97 -20.28 -28.46
N LYS A 71 -8.88 -20.16 -29.22
CA LYS A 71 -7.90 -21.24 -29.41
C LYS A 71 -7.20 -21.59 -28.09
N GLU A 72 -6.76 -20.61 -27.30
CA GLU A 72 -6.20 -20.85 -25.97
C GLU A 72 -7.19 -21.55 -25.05
N LEU A 73 -8.46 -21.11 -25.05
CA LEU A 73 -9.52 -21.73 -24.25
C LEU A 73 -9.73 -23.20 -24.60
N ARG A 74 -9.64 -23.56 -25.89
CA ARG A 74 -9.76 -24.95 -26.35
C ARG A 74 -8.58 -25.82 -25.91
N ASN A 75 -7.38 -25.26 -25.93
CA ASN A 75 -6.12 -25.98 -25.65
C ASN A 75 -5.77 -26.01 -24.15
N ALA A 76 -6.47 -25.21 -23.31
CA ALA A 76 -6.22 -25.14 -21.88
C ALA A 76 -6.66 -26.42 -21.15
N ASN A 77 -5.93 -26.79 -20.10
CA ASN A 77 -6.35 -27.80 -19.12
C ASN A 77 -7.62 -27.35 -18.38
N SER A 78 -8.22 -28.22 -17.56
CA SER A 78 -9.48 -27.97 -16.84
C SER A 78 -9.45 -26.68 -16.04
N ASP A 79 -8.40 -26.48 -15.25
CA ASP A 79 -8.29 -25.38 -14.30
C ASP A 79 -8.08 -24.03 -15.02
N LYS A 80 -7.13 -23.98 -15.95
CA LYS A 80 -6.89 -22.81 -16.80
C LYS A 80 -8.14 -22.45 -17.61
N ARG A 81 -8.86 -23.44 -18.13
CA ARG A 81 -10.11 -23.25 -18.88
C ARG A 81 -11.21 -22.64 -18.01
N CYS A 82 -11.34 -23.09 -16.76
CA CYS A 82 -12.28 -22.52 -15.80
C CYS A 82 -11.96 -21.04 -15.52
N ILE A 83 -10.70 -20.72 -15.25
CA ILE A 83 -10.22 -19.37 -15.00
C ILE A 83 -10.46 -18.45 -16.21
N ILE A 84 -10.10 -18.89 -17.42
CA ILE A 84 -10.31 -18.11 -18.65
C ILE A 84 -11.80 -17.86 -18.89
N ARG A 85 -12.68 -18.87 -18.67
CA ARG A 85 -14.12 -18.68 -18.82
C ARG A 85 -14.68 -17.66 -17.83
N TYR A 86 -14.28 -17.75 -16.56
CA TYR A 86 -14.76 -16.86 -15.51
C TYR A 86 -14.31 -15.40 -15.74
N PHE A 87 -13.08 -15.21 -16.20
CA PHE A 87 -12.51 -13.89 -16.46
C PHE A 87 -12.38 -13.58 -17.96
N PHE A 88 -13.24 -14.15 -18.82
CA PHE A 88 -13.10 -14.08 -20.27
C PHE A 88 -12.89 -12.64 -20.80
N ALA A 89 -13.72 -11.71 -20.38
CA ALA A 89 -13.62 -10.30 -20.81
C ALA A 89 -12.28 -9.65 -20.40
N LYS A 90 -11.74 -10.00 -19.22
CA LYS A 90 -10.43 -9.51 -18.77
C LYS A 90 -9.29 -10.09 -19.61
N PHE A 91 -9.31 -11.40 -19.88
CA PHE A 91 -8.31 -12.02 -20.75
C PHE A 91 -8.38 -11.47 -22.17
N TRP A 92 -9.59 -11.28 -22.70
CA TRP A 92 -9.76 -10.73 -24.04
C TRP A 92 -9.19 -9.31 -24.15
N VAL A 93 -9.52 -8.40 -23.23
CA VAL A 93 -9.06 -7.02 -23.27
C VAL A 93 -7.54 -6.90 -23.13
N MET A 94 -6.87 -7.82 -22.46
CA MET A 94 -5.40 -7.83 -22.31
C MET A 94 -4.67 -7.80 -23.67
N TYR A 95 -5.20 -8.44 -24.70
CA TYR A 95 -4.60 -8.40 -26.04
C TYR A 95 -4.59 -7.01 -26.64
N GLY A 96 -5.58 -6.17 -26.33
CA GLY A 96 -5.64 -4.79 -26.81
C GLY A 96 -4.83 -3.81 -25.98
N CYS A 97 -4.46 -4.16 -24.75
CA CYS A 97 -3.77 -3.24 -23.83
C CYS A 97 -2.40 -2.79 -24.36
N ASN A 98 -1.62 -3.68 -24.97
CA ASN A 98 -0.29 -3.33 -25.47
C ASN A 98 -0.38 -2.26 -26.56
N LYS A 99 -1.30 -2.40 -27.52
CA LYS A 99 -1.49 -1.39 -28.58
C LYS A 99 -1.96 -0.07 -27.99
N ALA A 100 -2.92 -0.12 -27.06
CA ALA A 100 -3.43 1.05 -26.38
C ALA A 100 -2.36 1.78 -25.56
N ALA A 101 -1.52 1.03 -24.84
CA ALA A 101 -0.39 1.56 -24.09
C ALA A 101 0.67 2.18 -25.02
N GLY A 102 0.96 1.50 -26.14
CA GLY A 102 1.89 2.00 -27.14
C GLY A 102 1.47 3.33 -27.73
N GLU A 103 0.22 3.48 -28.16
CA GLU A 103 -0.31 4.75 -28.69
C GLU A 103 -0.25 5.88 -27.66
N LEU A 104 -0.53 5.58 -26.40
CA LEU A 104 -0.44 6.56 -25.32
C LEU A 104 1.00 7.04 -25.13
N LEU A 105 1.96 6.14 -25.11
CA LEU A 105 3.38 6.48 -24.98
C LEU A 105 3.91 7.22 -26.22
N ASP A 106 3.46 6.86 -27.42
CA ASP A 106 3.82 7.56 -28.66
C ASP A 106 3.25 8.98 -28.73
N PHE A 107 2.07 9.19 -28.12
CA PHE A 107 1.43 10.51 -28.03
C PHE A 107 2.16 11.44 -27.06
N TYR A 108 2.42 10.96 -25.84
CA TYR A 108 3.02 11.79 -24.79
C TYR A 108 4.55 11.86 -24.86
N LYS A 109 5.20 10.87 -25.43
CA LYS A 109 6.67 10.73 -25.57
C LYS A 109 7.41 11.03 -24.25
N PRO A 110 7.06 10.39 -23.14
CA PRO A 110 7.71 10.65 -21.87
C PRO A 110 9.14 10.10 -21.87
N SER A 111 10.01 10.71 -21.06
CA SER A 111 11.34 10.17 -20.76
C SER A 111 11.28 9.09 -19.68
N ILE A 112 10.32 9.21 -18.77
CA ILE A 112 10.13 8.32 -17.61
C ILE A 112 8.65 8.04 -17.42
N LEU A 113 8.32 6.77 -17.17
CA LEU A 113 7.01 6.29 -16.74
C LEU A 113 7.07 5.93 -15.26
N VAL A 114 6.29 6.63 -14.42
CA VAL A 114 6.20 6.39 -12.97
C VAL A 114 4.87 5.74 -12.63
N MET A 115 4.91 4.63 -11.91
CA MET A 115 3.72 3.87 -11.50
C MET A 115 3.85 3.37 -10.07
N ALA A 116 2.70 3.26 -9.37
CA ALA A 116 2.64 2.68 -8.02
C ALA A 116 1.99 1.29 -8.00
N ASN A 117 1.80 0.66 -9.14
CA ASN A 117 1.22 -0.68 -9.25
C ASN A 117 1.81 -1.41 -10.46
N ASP A 118 2.03 -2.73 -10.32
CA ASP A 118 2.58 -3.60 -11.36
C ASP A 118 1.72 -4.85 -11.62
N HIS A 119 0.58 -5.00 -10.94
CA HIS A 119 -0.24 -6.21 -11.02
C HIS A 119 -1.35 -6.12 -12.07
N LEU A 120 -1.81 -4.89 -12.38
CA LEU A 120 -2.93 -4.72 -13.30
C LEU A 120 -2.47 -4.85 -14.75
N HIS A 121 -3.33 -5.41 -15.58
CA HIS A 121 -3.01 -5.72 -16.98
C HIS A 121 -2.55 -4.49 -17.78
N PHE A 122 -3.18 -3.32 -17.60
CA PHE A 122 -2.78 -2.11 -18.33
C PHE A 122 -1.46 -1.53 -17.81
N HIS A 123 -1.16 -1.63 -16.50
CA HIS A 123 0.15 -1.26 -15.94
C HIS A 123 1.27 -2.14 -16.53
N ARG A 124 1.03 -3.45 -16.62
CA ARG A 124 1.97 -4.39 -17.26
C ARG A 124 2.20 -4.04 -18.73
N ALA A 125 1.13 -3.72 -19.46
CA ALA A 125 1.22 -3.30 -20.86
C ALA A 125 2.01 -2.00 -21.02
N LEU A 126 1.76 -0.98 -20.19
CA LEU A 126 2.52 0.28 -20.17
C LEU A 126 4.01 0.04 -19.91
N MET A 127 4.34 -0.76 -18.90
CA MET A 127 5.73 -1.10 -18.57
C MET A 127 6.43 -1.77 -19.75
N HIS A 128 5.79 -2.77 -20.36
CA HIS A 128 6.34 -3.50 -21.49
C HIS A 128 6.56 -2.62 -22.72
N GLU A 129 5.57 -1.79 -23.07
CA GLU A 129 5.66 -0.87 -24.21
C GLU A 129 6.62 0.30 -23.94
N ALA A 130 6.79 0.73 -22.69
CA ALA A 130 7.81 1.72 -22.31
C ALA A 130 9.22 1.17 -22.53
N LYS A 131 9.49 -0.06 -22.08
CA LYS A 131 10.78 -0.74 -22.29
C LYS A 131 11.12 -0.86 -23.78
N LYS A 132 10.17 -1.25 -24.63
CA LYS A 132 10.37 -1.35 -26.07
C LYS A 132 10.78 -0.01 -26.73
N ARG A 133 10.31 1.10 -26.14
CA ARG A 133 10.59 2.47 -26.64
C ARG A 133 11.80 3.11 -25.99
N GLY A 134 12.51 2.39 -25.14
CA GLY A 134 13.63 2.95 -24.38
C GLY A 134 13.22 3.99 -23.34
N ILE A 135 11.93 4.03 -22.93
CA ILE A 135 11.43 4.88 -21.86
C ILE A 135 11.80 4.24 -20.53
N TYR A 136 12.38 5.00 -19.61
CA TYR A 136 12.64 4.49 -18.26
C TYR A 136 11.36 4.21 -17.50
N THR A 137 11.36 3.13 -16.74
CA THR A 137 10.23 2.72 -15.89
C THR A 137 10.63 2.82 -14.43
N LEU A 138 9.76 3.43 -13.60
CA LEU A 138 9.99 3.61 -12.17
C LEU A 138 8.77 3.15 -11.39
N TYR A 139 9.01 2.29 -10.42
CA TYR A 139 8.02 1.82 -9.46
C TYR A 139 8.13 2.56 -8.13
N VAL A 140 6.99 2.98 -7.57
CA VAL A 140 6.88 3.54 -6.22
C VAL A 140 6.01 2.60 -5.39
N GLN A 141 6.52 2.11 -4.29
CA GLN A 141 5.76 1.25 -3.39
C GLN A 141 4.59 2.03 -2.77
N HIS A 142 3.39 1.43 -2.78
CA HIS A 142 2.16 2.06 -2.28
C HIS A 142 1.50 1.31 -1.12
N ALA A 143 1.98 0.10 -0.80
CA ALA A 143 1.45 -0.76 0.26
C ALA A 143 2.52 -1.72 0.75
N SER A 144 2.28 -2.34 1.91
CA SER A 144 3.14 -3.39 2.43
C SER A 144 3.18 -4.59 1.48
N VAL A 145 4.37 -5.15 1.29
CA VAL A 145 4.66 -6.23 0.34
C VAL A 145 4.58 -7.57 1.04
N THR A 146 4.14 -8.60 0.32
CA THR A 146 4.24 -10.00 0.72
C THR A 146 5.19 -10.74 -0.24
N ASP A 147 5.68 -11.90 0.17
CA ASP A 147 6.52 -12.79 -0.63
C ASP A 147 5.82 -13.40 -1.85
N LYS A 148 4.48 -13.21 -1.95
CA LYS A 148 3.64 -13.67 -3.08
C LYS A 148 3.58 -12.67 -4.23
N PHE A 149 4.17 -11.47 -4.07
CA PHE A 149 4.21 -10.49 -5.16
C PHE A 149 5.19 -10.93 -6.27
N PRO A 150 4.90 -10.57 -7.52
CA PRO A 150 5.78 -10.89 -8.64
C PRO A 150 7.12 -10.12 -8.52
N PRO A 151 8.17 -10.59 -9.22
CA PRO A 151 9.44 -9.87 -9.26
C PRO A 151 9.28 -8.47 -9.86
N LEU A 152 10.11 -7.53 -9.39
CA LEU A 152 10.16 -6.17 -9.93
C LEU A 152 10.85 -6.17 -11.30
N GLU A 153 10.15 -5.70 -12.30
CA GLU A 153 10.65 -5.60 -13.68
C GLU A 153 10.91 -4.15 -14.12
N PHE A 154 10.94 -3.20 -13.22
CA PHE A 154 11.19 -1.79 -13.51
C PHE A 154 12.69 -1.49 -13.58
N ASP A 155 13.07 -0.44 -14.36
CA ASP A 155 14.47 0.04 -14.39
C ASP A 155 14.87 0.61 -13.01
N PHE A 156 13.92 1.23 -12.30
CA PHE A 156 14.12 1.78 -10.95
C PHE A 156 12.92 1.41 -10.06
N SER A 157 13.20 1.10 -8.81
CA SER A 157 12.16 0.78 -7.81
C SER A 157 12.46 1.49 -6.49
N LEU A 158 11.49 2.24 -5.98
CA LEU A 158 11.56 2.98 -4.72
C LEU A 158 10.74 2.22 -3.69
N LEU A 159 11.39 1.67 -2.68
CA LEU A 159 10.78 0.80 -1.67
C LEU A 159 10.80 1.44 -0.28
N ASP A 160 9.81 1.05 0.55
CA ASP A 160 9.64 1.60 1.89
C ASP A 160 10.79 1.23 2.85
N GLY A 161 11.31 0.00 2.78
CA GLY A 161 12.34 -0.46 3.70
C GLY A 161 12.92 -1.83 3.37
N GLU A 162 13.76 -2.33 4.26
CA GLU A 162 14.47 -3.59 4.07
C GLU A 162 13.53 -4.81 3.97
N ASP A 163 12.39 -4.80 4.67
CA ASP A 163 11.37 -5.85 4.54
C ASP A 163 10.95 -6.04 3.08
N SER A 164 10.57 -4.95 2.44
CA SER A 164 10.16 -4.98 1.02
C SER A 164 11.30 -5.37 0.10
N TYR A 165 12.51 -4.86 0.36
CA TYR A 165 13.70 -5.24 -0.38
C TYR A 165 13.97 -6.75 -0.30
N ASN A 166 13.94 -7.31 0.91
CA ASN A 166 14.22 -8.73 1.12
C ASN A 166 13.16 -9.62 0.45
N LYS A 167 11.88 -9.27 0.54
CA LYS A 167 10.79 -10.00 -0.11
C LYS A 167 10.94 -10.01 -1.63
N TYR A 168 11.23 -8.87 -2.24
CA TYR A 168 11.46 -8.80 -3.68
C TYR A 168 12.78 -9.46 -4.08
N ASN A 169 13.85 -9.33 -3.29
CA ASN A 169 15.16 -9.91 -3.60
C ASN A 169 15.19 -11.44 -3.56
N ASN A 170 14.21 -12.06 -2.89
CA ASN A 170 14.04 -13.51 -2.95
C ASN A 170 13.62 -14.00 -4.36
N HIS A 171 13.17 -13.12 -5.23
CA HIS A 171 12.87 -13.44 -6.62
C HIS A 171 14.14 -13.34 -7.48
N LYS A 172 14.52 -14.47 -8.12
CA LYS A 172 15.71 -14.53 -8.98
C LYS A 172 15.68 -13.63 -10.22
N ASN A 173 14.52 -13.09 -10.56
CA ASN A 173 14.26 -12.36 -11.81
C ASN A 173 14.02 -10.85 -11.60
N ASN A 174 14.41 -10.29 -10.46
CA ASN A 174 14.37 -8.84 -10.30
C ASN A 174 15.31 -8.18 -11.29
N SER A 175 14.85 -7.12 -11.92
CA SER A 175 15.64 -6.30 -12.83
C SER A 175 15.68 -4.84 -12.33
N GLY A 176 16.74 -4.12 -12.71
CA GLY A 176 16.87 -2.70 -12.39
C GLY A 176 17.47 -2.39 -11.02
N ASN A 177 17.46 -1.10 -10.69
CA ASN A 177 18.04 -0.56 -9.46
C ASN A 177 16.96 -0.38 -8.39
N ILE A 178 17.21 -0.87 -7.20
CA ILE A 178 16.31 -0.73 -6.06
C ILE A 178 16.91 0.29 -5.08
N TYR A 179 16.11 1.27 -4.68
CA TYR A 179 16.45 2.27 -3.68
C TYR A 179 15.48 2.19 -2.51
N LEU A 180 15.99 2.26 -1.29
CA LEU A 180 15.18 2.36 -0.09
C LEU A 180 14.98 3.85 0.22
N THR A 181 13.75 4.31 0.12
CA THR A 181 13.37 5.73 0.28
C THR A 181 12.51 5.98 1.49
N GLY A 182 11.85 4.97 1.99
CA GLY A 182 10.79 5.13 2.98
C GLY A 182 9.41 5.25 2.34
N GLY A 183 8.39 5.10 3.16
CA GLY A 183 6.98 5.12 2.73
C GLY A 183 6.45 6.55 2.63
N ILE A 184 6.20 7.00 1.41
CA ILE A 184 5.67 8.35 1.12
C ILE A 184 4.34 8.65 1.84
N ARG A 185 3.55 7.63 2.15
CA ARG A 185 2.28 7.78 2.87
C ARG A 185 2.45 8.29 4.30
N PHE A 186 3.69 8.30 4.80
CA PHE A 186 4.03 8.80 6.13
C PHE A 186 4.51 10.25 6.11
N ASP A 187 4.63 10.88 4.94
CA ASP A 187 4.98 12.30 4.84
C ASP A 187 3.83 13.19 5.33
N GLY A 188 4.20 14.23 6.05
CA GLY A 188 3.25 15.22 6.57
C GLY A 188 2.35 14.71 7.70
N ILE A 189 2.63 13.52 8.24
CA ILE A 189 1.90 13.02 9.40
C ILE A 189 2.36 13.79 10.64
N ASN A 190 1.56 14.77 11.03
CA ASN A 190 1.72 15.44 12.32
C ASN A 190 0.90 14.69 13.36
N ILE A 191 1.55 13.76 14.08
CA ILE A 191 0.88 12.91 15.06
C ILE A 191 1.02 13.55 16.44
N SER A 192 0.11 14.45 16.77
CA SER A 192 -0.10 14.79 18.18
C SER A 192 -1.07 13.76 18.77
N LYS A 193 -0.57 12.86 19.65
CA LYS A 193 -1.46 11.97 20.39
C LYS A 193 -2.43 12.79 21.22
N GLN A 194 -3.71 12.46 21.13
CA GLN A 194 -4.73 13.08 21.96
C GLN A 194 -4.51 12.70 23.42
N ASN A 195 -4.71 13.64 24.32
CA ASN A 195 -4.73 13.37 25.75
C ASN A 195 -6.00 12.56 26.07
N LEU A 196 -5.84 11.31 26.46
CA LEU A 196 -6.95 10.38 26.72
C LEU A 196 -7.51 10.54 28.15
N GLY A 197 -7.02 11.50 28.96
CA GLY A 197 -7.58 11.79 30.28
C GLY A 197 -7.56 10.60 31.25
N GLY A 198 -6.56 9.74 31.18
CA GLY A 198 -6.46 8.54 32.02
C GLY A 198 -7.39 7.38 31.62
N LYS A 199 -8.02 7.44 30.43
CA LYS A 199 -8.82 6.34 29.86
C LYS A 199 -7.96 5.38 29.05
N THR A 200 -8.35 4.11 29.06
CA THR A 200 -7.86 3.12 28.09
C THR A 200 -8.80 3.07 26.89
N VAL A 201 -8.36 3.57 25.74
CA VAL A 201 -9.13 3.52 24.51
C VAL A 201 -8.54 2.44 23.59
N ILE A 202 -9.30 1.37 23.38
CA ILE A 202 -8.90 0.22 22.55
C ILE A 202 -9.47 0.38 21.17
N GLY A 203 -8.62 0.49 20.16
CA GLY A 203 -9.02 0.50 18.76
C GLY A 203 -9.05 -0.91 18.19
N VAL A 204 -10.15 -1.32 17.58
CA VAL A 204 -10.27 -2.60 16.86
C VAL A 204 -10.44 -2.30 15.39
N ALA A 205 -9.39 -2.53 14.61
CA ALA A 205 -9.45 -2.37 13.14
C ALA A 205 -9.67 -3.71 12.47
N ILE A 206 -10.65 -3.80 11.59
CA ILE A 206 -11.07 -5.04 10.95
C ILE A 206 -10.96 -4.94 9.42
N ASN A 207 -10.65 -6.09 8.79
CA ASN A 207 -10.59 -6.24 7.35
C ASN A 207 -11.80 -7.04 6.81
N GLN A 208 -11.93 -7.12 5.50
CA GLN A 208 -13.08 -7.78 4.85
C GLN A 208 -13.13 -9.32 5.04
N PHE A 209 -12.06 -9.92 5.56
CA PHE A 209 -11.97 -11.37 5.79
C PHE A 209 -12.22 -11.75 7.25
N ASP A 210 -12.40 -10.75 8.12
CA ASP A 210 -12.68 -10.98 9.55
C ASP A 210 -14.12 -11.45 9.76
N ASP A 211 -14.29 -12.34 10.74
CA ASP A 211 -15.59 -12.91 11.07
C ASP A 211 -16.40 -11.95 11.96
N GLU A 212 -17.60 -11.63 11.50
CA GLU A 212 -18.48 -10.68 12.17
C GLU A 212 -18.80 -11.10 13.61
N THR A 213 -19.03 -12.41 13.86
CA THR A 213 -19.37 -12.94 15.17
C THR A 213 -18.19 -12.85 16.13
N ILE A 214 -16.99 -13.19 15.64
CA ILE A 214 -15.76 -13.11 16.43
C ILE A 214 -15.45 -11.66 16.76
N VAL A 215 -15.53 -10.74 15.80
CA VAL A 215 -15.31 -9.31 16.00
C VAL A 215 -16.25 -8.73 17.04
N LYS A 216 -17.56 -8.99 16.90
CA LYS A 216 -18.58 -8.52 17.84
C LYS A 216 -18.35 -9.07 19.25
N GLY A 217 -18.07 -10.37 19.37
CA GLY A 217 -17.74 -11.02 20.63
C GLY A 217 -16.49 -10.41 21.28
N THR A 218 -15.43 -10.21 20.52
CA THR A 218 -14.19 -9.59 20.99
C THR A 218 -14.43 -8.16 21.50
N CYS A 219 -15.14 -7.32 20.76
CA CYS A 219 -15.44 -5.95 21.20
C CYS A 219 -16.23 -5.93 22.51
N LEU A 220 -17.21 -6.82 22.71
CA LEU A 220 -17.99 -6.90 23.93
C LEU A 220 -17.17 -7.39 25.14
N GLN A 221 -16.29 -8.38 24.92
CA GLN A 221 -15.38 -8.86 25.95
C GLN A 221 -14.36 -7.79 26.36
N LEU A 222 -13.78 -7.06 25.41
CA LEU A 222 -12.85 -5.96 25.68
C LEU A 222 -13.49 -4.88 26.57
N LYS A 223 -14.75 -4.56 26.36
CA LYS A 223 -15.48 -3.62 27.22
C LYS A 223 -15.65 -4.12 28.69
N SER A 224 -15.66 -5.43 28.91
CA SER A 224 -15.79 -6.01 30.22
C SER A 224 -14.46 -6.09 30.98
N PHE A 225 -13.33 -5.82 30.34
CA PHE A 225 -12.04 -5.87 30.99
C PHE A 225 -11.91 -4.78 32.05
N LYS A 226 -11.35 -5.17 33.19
CA LYS A 226 -11.01 -4.25 34.27
C LYS A 226 -9.49 -4.07 34.27
N PHE A 227 -9.07 -2.94 33.78
CA PHE A 227 -7.68 -2.49 33.91
C PHE A 227 -7.54 -1.57 35.15
N ASN A 228 -6.33 -1.11 35.41
CA ASN A 228 -6.11 -0.12 36.50
C ASN A 228 -6.80 1.22 36.20
N ASP A 229 -7.20 1.46 34.93
CA ASP A 229 -7.96 2.65 34.59
C ASP A 229 -9.45 2.46 34.82
N PRO A 230 -10.14 3.50 35.30
CA PRO A 230 -11.55 3.42 35.65
C PRO A 230 -12.45 3.28 34.40
N ILE A 231 -11.99 3.66 33.22
CA ILE A 231 -12.81 3.69 32.01
C ILE A 231 -12.07 3.00 30.86
N VAL A 232 -12.73 1.97 30.32
CA VAL A 232 -12.31 1.29 29.07
C VAL A 232 -13.30 1.65 27.96
N GLU A 233 -12.79 2.24 26.90
CA GLU A 233 -13.57 2.53 25.70
C GLU A 233 -13.07 1.64 24.54
N VAL A 234 -13.99 1.13 23.73
CA VAL A 234 -13.67 0.35 22.52
C VAL A 234 -14.18 1.10 21.31
N ILE A 235 -13.33 1.27 20.32
CA ILE A 235 -13.66 1.92 19.04
C ILE A 235 -13.43 0.92 17.91
N LEU A 236 -14.48 0.61 17.15
CA LEU A 236 -14.41 -0.26 15.98
C LEU A 236 -14.17 0.55 14.71
N ARG A 237 -13.20 0.11 13.89
CA ARG A 237 -12.89 0.69 12.58
C ARG A 237 -13.00 -0.39 11.50
N PRO A 238 -14.12 -0.46 10.77
CA PRO A 238 -14.25 -1.37 9.63
C PRO A 238 -13.42 -0.92 8.43
N HIS A 239 -13.00 -1.91 7.61
CA HIS A 239 -12.39 -1.63 6.31
C HIS A 239 -13.34 -0.84 5.40
N PRO A 240 -12.85 0.12 4.56
CA PRO A 240 -13.70 0.98 3.73
C PRO A 240 -14.64 0.24 2.76
N GLN A 241 -14.35 -1.00 2.42
CA GLN A 241 -15.16 -1.85 1.53
C GLN A 241 -16.24 -2.65 2.26
N MET A 242 -16.28 -2.61 3.61
CA MET A 242 -17.30 -3.33 4.38
C MET A 242 -18.62 -2.56 4.42
N PRO A 243 -19.77 -3.24 4.68
CA PRO A 243 -21.08 -2.61 4.82
C PRO A 243 -21.14 -1.78 6.11
N ILE A 244 -20.94 -0.47 5.96
CA ILE A 244 -20.72 0.47 7.06
C ILE A 244 -21.95 0.66 7.91
N GLU A 245 -23.15 0.71 7.33
CA GLU A 245 -24.42 0.92 8.03
C GLU A 245 -24.65 -0.19 9.07
N MET A 246 -24.36 -1.43 8.72
CA MET A 246 -24.48 -2.56 9.64
C MET A 246 -23.59 -2.37 10.88
N TRP A 247 -22.32 -2.01 10.65
CA TRP A 247 -21.35 -1.84 11.73
C TRP A 247 -21.66 -0.61 12.61
N SER A 248 -22.04 0.52 12.00
CA SER A 248 -22.39 1.72 12.75
C SER A 248 -23.63 1.52 13.62
N THR A 249 -24.65 0.84 13.08
CA THR A 249 -25.87 0.49 13.84
C THR A 249 -25.54 -0.44 15.00
N TRP A 250 -24.70 -1.46 14.77
CA TRP A 250 -24.30 -2.39 15.83
C TRP A 250 -23.48 -1.67 16.91
N CYS A 251 -22.53 -0.82 16.54
CA CYS A 251 -21.73 -0.03 17.47
C CYS A 251 -22.61 0.86 18.35
N LYS A 252 -23.56 1.58 17.76
CA LYS A 252 -24.49 2.44 18.48
C LYS A 252 -25.33 1.65 19.50
N LYS A 253 -25.87 0.48 19.09
CA LYS A 253 -26.68 -0.39 19.96
C LYS A 253 -25.89 -0.92 21.16
N ASN A 254 -24.58 -1.18 20.99
CA ASN A 254 -23.74 -1.82 22.02
C ASN A 254 -22.83 -0.81 22.76
N ASN A 255 -23.02 0.49 22.52
CA ASN A 255 -22.17 1.54 23.09
C ASN A 255 -20.67 1.29 22.84
N VAL A 256 -20.35 0.96 21.58
CA VAL A 256 -18.99 0.85 21.02
C VAL A 256 -18.76 2.08 20.16
N GLY A 257 -17.61 2.72 20.30
CA GLY A 257 -17.21 3.83 19.45
C GLY A 257 -17.08 3.36 17.98
N PHE A 258 -17.25 4.27 17.05
CA PHE A 258 -17.17 3.98 15.62
C PHE A 258 -16.21 4.92 14.92
N SER A 259 -15.35 4.38 14.06
CA SER A 259 -14.44 5.11 13.20
C SER A 259 -14.76 4.81 11.76
N PHE A 260 -15.04 5.87 10.98
CA PHE A 260 -15.42 5.73 9.57
C PHE A 260 -14.26 6.13 8.66
N ALA A 261 -13.75 5.19 7.88
CA ALA A 261 -12.56 5.39 7.07
C ALA A 261 -12.68 6.44 5.95
N ARG A 262 -13.90 6.90 5.60
CA ARG A 262 -14.11 8.00 4.64
C ARG A 262 -14.08 9.39 5.29
N GLU A 263 -14.28 9.47 6.61
CA GLU A 263 -14.32 10.71 7.38
C GLU A 263 -13.07 10.89 8.23
N GLU A 264 -12.46 9.79 8.63
CA GLU A 264 -11.30 9.76 9.52
C GLU A 264 -10.17 8.91 8.90
N THR A 265 -8.97 9.47 8.77
CA THR A 265 -7.79 8.71 8.29
C THR A 265 -7.36 7.66 9.32
N SER A 266 -6.53 6.67 8.90
CA SER A 266 -5.92 5.72 9.83
C SER A 266 -5.10 6.43 10.92
N PHE A 267 -4.39 7.48 10.56
CA PHE A 267 -3.56 8.24 11.48
C PHE A 267 -4.36 9.02 12.53
N GLN A 268 -5.47 9.65 12.13
CA GLN A 268 -6.39 10.31 13.05
C GLN A 268 -7.01 9.30 14.03
N PHE A 269 -7.45 8.13 13.53
CA PHE A 269 -7.93 7.06 14.38
C PHE A 269 -6.87 6.58 15.38
N LEU A 270 -5.64 6.33 14.90
CA LEU A 270 -4.53 5.85 15.71
C LEU A 270 -4.05 6.88 16.75
N SER A 271 -4.21 8.16 16.49
CA SER A 271 -3.84 9.22 17.44
C SER A 271 -4.74 9.27 18.68
N ARG A 272 -5.98 8.78 18.60
CA ARG A 272 -6.98 8.82 19.67
C ARG A 272 -7.26 7.47 20.36
N ILE A 273 -6.39 6.48 20.15
CA ILE A 273 -6.45 5.19 20.84
C ILE A 273 -5.16 4.92 21.62
N SER A 274 -5.28 4.14 22.69
CA SER A 274 -4.15 3.70 23.53
C SER A 274 -3.42 2.52 22.92
N VAL A 275 -4.17 1.60 22.30
CA VAL A 275 -3.67 0.36 21.70
C VAL A 275 -4.56 -0.05 20.54
N LEU A 276 -3.92 -0.55 19.48
CA LEU A 276 -4.59 -1.12 18.32
C LEU A 276 -4.69 -2.64 18.46
N ILE A 277 -5.85 -3.21 18.16
CA ILE A 277 -6.06 -4.65 17.96
C ILE A 277 -6.51 -4.84 16.51
N SER A 278 -5.84 -5.71 15.78
CA SER A 278 -6.21 -6.07 14.41
C SER A 278 -5.72 -7.47 14.09
N ASN A 279 -6.30 -8.09 13.09
CA ASN A 279 -5.73 -9.26 12.45
C ASN A 279 -4.50 -8.85 11.63
N GLN A 280 -3.83 -9.76 10.92
CA GLN A 280 -2.71 -9.47 10.03
C GLN A 280 -3.10 -8.43 8.97
N CYS A 281 -2.65 -7.19 9.14
CA CYS A 281 -3.03 -6.05 8.31
C CYS A 281 -1.95 -4.95 8.35
N SER A 282 -1.80 -4.21 7.27
CA SER A 282 -0.81 -3.12 7.14
C SER A 282 -0.99 -1.98 8.16
N ILE A 283 -2.13 -1.87 8.82
CA ILE A 283 -2.39 -0.84 9.84
C ILE A 283 -1.46 -0.96 11.07
N HIS A 284 -0.84 -2.13 11.29
CA HIS A 284 0.18 -2.28 12.35
C HIS A 284 1.41 -1.41 12.10
N LEU A 285 1.81 -1.25 10.84
CA LEU A 285 2.89 -0.31 10.48
C LEU A 285 2.45 1.14 10.66
N ASP A 286 1.20 1.48 10.27
CA ASP A 286 0.66 2.82 10.53
C ASP A 286 0.62 3.11 12.05
N ALA A 287 0.24 2.12 12.87
CA ALA A 287 0.24 2.24 14.32
C ALA A 287 1.64 2.48 14.89
N ALA A 288 2.64 1.74 14.41
CA ALA A 288 4.03 1.92 14.82
C ALA A 288 4.55 3.32 14.47
N MET A 289 4.24 3.83 13.28
CA MET A 289 4.56 5.21 12.87
C MET A 289 3.83 6.25 13.73
N CYS A 290 2.68 5.92 14.30
CA CYS A 290 1.93 6.78 15.23
C CYS A 290 2.34 6.60 16.70
N HIS A 291 3.39 5.86 17.00
CA HIS A 291 3.75 5.48 18.37
C HIS A 291 2.56 4.87 19.14
N THR A 292 1.70 4.13 18.43
CA THR A 292 0.56 3.42 19.01
C THR A 292 0.91 1.95 19.08
N PRO A 293 1.01 1.35 20.27
CA PRO A 293 1.22 -0.09 20.41
C PRO A 293 0.15 -0.86 19.65
N SER A 294 0.51 -1.98 19.05
CA SER A 294 -0.43 -2.78 18.30
C SER A 294 -0.31 -4.26 18.63
N ILE A 295 -1.46 -4.93 18.67
CA ILE A 295 -1.59 -6.34 19.02
C ILE A 295 -2.26 -7.06 17.86
N ILE A 296 -1.59 -8.08 17.34
CA ILE A 296 -2.16 -9.00 16.35
C ILE A 296 -3.04 -9.97 17.13
N PHE A 297 -4.31 -10.01 16.78
CA PHE A 297 -5.28 -10.90 17.38
C PHE A 297 -6.18 -11.52 16.31
N LYS A 298 -6.44 -12.83 16.44
CA LYS A 298 -7.23 -13.56 15.45
C LYS A 298 -8.70 -13.13 15.48
N LEU A 299 -9.13 -12.39 14.49
CA LEU A 299 -10.51 -11.93 14.29
C LEU A 299 -11.27 -12.70 13.19
N SER A 300 -10.70 -13.80 12.70
CA SER A 300 -11.29 -14.65 11.65
C SER A 300 -11.32 -16.12 12.08
N SER A 301 -12.26 -16.89 11.53
CA SER A 301 -12.30 -18.35 11.70
C SER A 301 -11.17 -19.07 10.95
N SER A 302 -10.69 -18.49 9.83
CA SER A 302 -9.56 -19.00 9.06
C SER A 302 -8.22 -18.64 9.70
N ASN A 303 -7.20 -19.48 9.52
CA ASN A 303 -5.84 -19.09 9.83
C ASN A 303 -5.34 -18.13 8.76
N ILE A 304 -5.03 -16.90 9.17
CA ILE A 304 -4.36 -15.92 8.31
C ILE A 304 -2.86 -16.04 8.59
N GLU A 305 -2.12 -16.40 7.56
CA GLU A 305 -0.65 -16.49 7.62
C GLU A 305 -0.03 -15.12 7.89
N ASP A 306 0.97 -15.03 8.76
CA ASP A 306 1.73 -13.80 9.01
C ASP A 306 2.64 -13.47 7.80
N SER A 307 2.02 -12.98 6.75
CA SER A 307 2.72 -12.58 5.53
C SER A 307 3.58 -11.33 5.70
N TYR A 308 3.35 -10.54 6.73
CA TYR A 308 4.11 -9.31 7.00
C TYR A 308 5.23 -9.51 8.02
N LEU A 309 5.19 -10.57 8.81
CA LEU A 309 6.14 -10.88 9.88
C LEU A 309 6.27 -9.78 10.94
N PHE A 310 5.17 -9.05 11.21
CA PHE A 310 5.18 -7.93 12.15
C PHE A 310 5.47 -8.37 13.60
N SER A 311 4.91 -9.51 14.03
CA SER A 311 5.20 -10.05 15.36
C SER A 311 6.63 -10.53 15.45
N LYS A 312 7.09 -11.32 14.46
CA LYS A 312 8.45 -11.88 14.40
C LYS A 312 9.52 -10.79 14.44
N ASN A 313 9.31 -9.67 13.77
CA ASN A 313 10.25 -8.56 13.69
C ASN A 313 10.04 -7.50 14.79
N GLY A 314 9.16 -7.75 15.75
CA GLY A 314 8.98 -6.90 16.93
C GLY A 314 8.21 -5.59 16.68
N LEU A 315 7.51 -5.46 15.55
CA LEU A 315 6.67 -4.31 15.26
C LEU A 315 5.34 -4.35 16.03
N ALA A 316 4.75 -5.53 16.16
CA ALA A 316 3.51 -5.76 16.88
C ALA A 316 3.66 -6.92 17.89
N ILE A 317 2.77 -6.99 18.88
CA ILE A 317 2.67 -8.12 19.79
C ILE A 317 1.63 -9.09 19.25
N GLU A 318 1.78 -10.39 19.47
CA GLU A 318 0.76 -11.38 19.11
C GLU A 318 0.09 -11.92 20.37
N ALA A 319 -1.24 -12.06 20.34
CA ALA A 319 -2.04 -12.68 21.38
C ALA A 319 -2.94 -13.75 20.77
N HIS A 320 -2.99 -14.95 21.41
CA HIS A 320 -3.68 -16.11 20.85
C HIS A 320 -5.07 -16.34 21.47
N ASP A 321 -5.30 -15.81 22.65
CA ASP A 321 -6.59 -15.89 23.35
C ASP A 321 -6.92 -14.58 24.09
N MET A 322 -8.13 -14.49 24.64
CA MET A 322 -8.60 -13.29 25.35
C MET A 322 -7.82 -13.02 26.65
N ARG A 323 -7.23 -14.03 27.27
CA ARG A 323 -6.42 -13.86 28.48
C ARG A 323 -5.09 -13.23 28.14
N GLU A 324 -4.40 -13.77 27.14
CA GLU A 324 -3.17 -13.18 26.60
C GLU A 324 -3.41 -11.78 26.08
N LEU A 325 -4.52 -11.56 25.36
CA LEU A 325 -4.90 -10.23 24.87
C LEU A 325 -5.02 -9.21 26.01
N SER A 326 -5.64 -9.59 27.12
CA SER A 326 -5.74 -8.73 28.30
C SER A 326 -4.36 -8.37 28.88
N CYS A 327 -3.48 -9.34 29.00
CA CYS A 327 -2.09 -9.14 29.46
C CYS A 327 -1.32 -8.21 28.48
N CYS A 328 -1.39 -8.49 27.18
CA CYS A 328 -0.74 -7.69 26.14
C CYS A 328 -1.22 -6.23 26.14
N ILE A 329 -2.51 -5.98 26.38
CA ILE A 329 -3.05 -4.61 26.48
C ILE A 329 -2.44 -3.88 27.69
N GLN A 330 -2.28 -4.53 28.83
CA GLN A 330 -1.66 -3.93 30.01
C GLN A 330 -0.17 -3.62 29.78
N GLU A 331 0.55 -4.56 29.21
CA GLU A 331 1.97 -4.42 28.93
C GLU A 331 2.25 -3.36 27.85
N SER A 332 1.36 -3.25 26.84
CA SER A 332 1.52 -2.33 25.72
C SER A 332 1.52 -0.85 26.11
N ARG A 333 0.97 -0.50 27.28
CA ARG A 333 0.96 0.88 27.78
C ARG A 333 2.36 1.49 27.92
N ASN A 334 3.33 0.64 28.24
CA ASN A 334 4.73 1.03 28.45
C ASN A 334 5.65 0.55 27.32
N ARG A 335 5.11 -0.06 26.29
CA ARG A 335 5.89 -0.64 25.20
C ARG A 335 5.66 0.12 23.90
N GLN A 336 6.74 0.64 23.34
CA GLN A 336 6.78 1.18 21.99
C GLN A 336 7.47 0.18 21.06
N PRO A 337 7.10 0.10 19.77
CA PRO A 337 7.87 -0.64 18.79
C PRO A 337 9.32 -0.13 18.80
N SER A 338 10.30 -1.03 18.65
CA SER A 338 11.69 -0.60 18.60
C SER A 338 11.94 0.21 17.33
N GLU A 339 12.79 1.24 17.44
CA GLU A 339 13.21 2.04 16.28
C GLU A 339 13.74 1.14 15.14
N THR A 340 14.53 0.12 15.49
CA THR A 340 15.05 -0.84 14.53
C THR A 340 13.94 -1.61 13.79
N ALA A 341 12.89 -2.04 14.51
CA ALA A 341 11.74 -2.72 13.91
C ALA A 341 10.98 -1.80 12.95
N VAL A 342 10.77 -0.53 13.33
CA VAL A 342 10.10 0.43 12.45
C VAL A 342 10.94 0.74 11.22
N LYS A 343 12.25 0.97 11.37
CA LYS A 343 13.19 1.23 10.26
C LYS A 343 13.27 0.08 9.27
N TYR A 344 13.13 -1.15 9.74
CA TYR A 344 13.13 -2.33 8.87
C TYR A 344 11.99 -2.28 7.84
N TYR A 345 10.82 -1.76 8.24
CA TYR A 345 9.66 -1.59 7.36
C TYR A 345 9.60 -0.23 6.68
N ASN A 346 10.12 0.82 7.31
CA ASN A 346 10.14 2.18 6.79
C ASN A 346 11.48 2.86 7.09
N CYS A 347 12.39 2.83 6.12
CA CYS A 347 13.77 3.29 6.32
C CYS A 347 13.90 4.81 6.53
N SER A 348 12.87 5.61 6.21
CA SER A 348 12.88 7.05 6.47
C SER A 348 12.63 7.39 7.95
N TYR A 349 12.08 6.47 8.75
CA TYR A 349 11.82 6.70 10.17
C TYR A 349 13.08 7.08 10.94
N CYS A 350 13.04 8.14 11.74
CA CYS A 350 14.19 8.71 12.46
C CYS A 350 15.42 8.94 11.56
N SER A 351 15.21 9.33 10.31
CA SER A 351 16.26 9.74 9.38
C SER A 351 16.09 11.20 8.97
N ASN A 352 17.07 11.75 8.24
CA ASN A 352 16.99 13.11 7.69
C ASN A 352 15.87 13.28 6.63
N TYR A 353 15.29 12.18 6.16
CA TYR A 353 14.22 12.18 5.15
C TYR A 353 12.84 11.88 5.74
N GLU A 354 12.73 11.76 7.07
CA GLU A 354 11.44 11.60 7.72
C GLU A 354 10.53 12.80 7.43
N GLY A 355 9.34 12.52 6.91
CA GLY A 355 8.40 13.56 6.47
C GLY A 355 8.77 14.29 5.16
N GLN A 356 9.81 13.85 4.44
CA GLN A 356 10.31 14.44 3.20
C GLN A 356 10.55 13.38 2.10
N VAL A 357 9.92 12.24 2.19
CA VAL A 357 10.11 11.12 1.25
C VAL A 357 9.66 11.50 -0.16
N ALA A 358 8.58 12.26 -0.29
CA ALA A 358 8.10 12.76 -1.58
C ALA A 358 9.15 13.59 -2.30
N LYS A 359 9.82 14.48 -1.57
CA LYS A 359 10.91 15.31 -2.10
C LYS A 359 12.11 14.46 -2.50
N LEU A 360 12.53 13.52 -1.64
CA LEU A 360 13.61 12.58 -1.96
C LEU A 360 13.31 11.80 -3.26
N MET A 361 12.08 11.30 -3.41
CA MET A 361 11.66 10.56 -4.60
C MET A 361 11.65 11.46 -5.85
N ALA A 362 11.18 12.70 -5.73
CA ALA A 362 11.19 13.67 -6.82
C ALA A 362 12.63 14.00 -7.26
N ASP A 363 13.55 14.24 -6.32
CA ASP A 363 14.97 14.47 -6.59
C ASP A 363 15.61 13.27 -7.31
N LEU A 364 15.32 12.04 -6.88
CA LEU A 364 15.79 10.82 -7.54
C LEU A 364 15.25 10.72 -8.98
N ILE A 365 13.98 11.03 -9.22
CA ILE A 365 13.38 11.03 -10.57
C ILE A 365 14.10 12.06 -11.47
N GLN A 366 14.41 13.23 -10.94
CA GLN A 366 15.13 14.26 -11.68
C GLN A 366 16.58 13.87 -12.01
N CYS A 367 17.22 13.08 -11.14
CA CYS A 367 18.59 12.59 -11.35
C CYS A 367 18.70 11.47 -12.40
N ILE A 368 17.61 10.80 -12.78
CA ILE A 368 17.64 9.76 -13.82
C ILE A 368 18.04 10.41 -15.15
N PRO A 369 19.07 9.93 -15.85
CA PRO A 369 19.52 10.54 -17.13
C PRO A 369 18.42 10.44 -18.19
N ASN A 370 18.43 11.34 -19.19
CA ASN A 370 17.64 11.14 -20.41
C ASN A 370 18.28 10.01 -21.23
N LYS A 371 17.48 9.06 -21.71
CA LYS A 371 17.96 8.06 -22.70
C LYS A 371 18.16 8.66 -24.06
#